data_43eb504f1a3bb1507329f077aa91dcc2
#
_entry.id   43eb504f1a3bb1507329f077aa91dcc2
#
_cell.length_a   1.000
_cell.length_b   1.000
_cell.length_c   1.000
_cell.angle_alpha   90.00
_cell.angle_beta   90.00
_cell.angle_gamma   90.00
#
_symmetry.space_group_name_H-M   'P 1'
#
loop_
_entity.id
_entity.type
_entity.pdbx_description
1 polymer ?
#
loop_
_entity_poly.entity_id
_entity_poly.type
_entity_poly.pdbx_seq_one_letter_code
_entity_poly.pdbx_strand_id
1 'polypeptide(L)'
;TAEAKFIRALSHYHVVRIWALPYGYTSDNSHLGIPLKVSADQTPQMRATVADVYAQIEQDLLDAEADLPASNGIFANQMAAKALLAKVYLEMGDFANAKAKAAEVMNSGTYSLDPVLTNRFADHANGNLPAEFIFTLVSTNESSATDTIVDERGMSFTWNYRSDDPNANPALKASQALYVEATADTNDLRGQLWYEARNAGTPDEFYVVSKFDGSFLDVPLLHLSDLYLIYAECNVRLNGDSDGSGLAKINALRQRAGLTDLTSLTLTDVMSERRLELAFEGDRLFQLKRQGILGEIQTIRGVDWDCPGMVLQFPNFEGT
;
A
#
# COMPACT_ATOMS: atom_id res chain seq x y z
N THR A 1 -20.81 -12.91 -7.76
CA THR A 1 -19.84 -12.89 -8.88
C THR A 1 -18.42 -12.79 -8.33
N ALA A 2 -17.41 -13.20 -9.09
CA ALA A 2 -16.00 -13.16 -8.70
C ALA A 2 -15.53 -11.73 -8.38
N GLU A 3 -15.92 -10.74 -9.19
CA GLU A 3 -15.61 -9.32 -8.93
C GLU A 3 -16.19 -8.85 -7.59
N ALA A 4 -17.43 -9.23 -7.26
CA ALA A 4 -18.02 -8.84 -5.98
C ALA A 4 -17.27 -9.47 -4.78
N LYS A 5 -16.79 -10.71 -4.91
CA LYS A 5 -15.94 -11.35 -3.90
C LYS A 5 -14.61 -10.62 -3.76
N PHE A 6 -13.95 -10.29 -4.87
CA PHE A 6 -12.72 -9.51 -4.86
C PHE A 6 -12.90 -8.16 -4.15
N ILE A 7 -13.94 -7.39 -4.50
CA ILE A 7 -14.21 -6.08 -3.87
C ILE A 7 -14.56 -6.24 -2.39
N ARG A 8 -15.30 -7.29 -2.02
CA ARG A 8 -15.62 -7.58 -0.62
C ARG A 8 -14.35 -7.89 0.19
N ALA A 9 -13.50 -8.76 -0.34
CA ALA A 9 -12.21 -9.08 0.28
C ALA A 9 -11.33 -7.85 0.43
N LEU A 10 -11.20 -7.03 -0.61
CA LEU A 10 -10.45 -5.77 -0.59
C LEU A 10 -10.99 -4.83 0.49
N SER A 11 -12.31 -4.69 0.58
CA SER A 11 -12.97 -3.85 1.58
C SER A 11 -12.71 -4.36 3.01
N HIS A 12 -12.94 -5.65 3.26
CA HIS A 12 -12.68 -6.26 4.57
C HIS A 12 -11.19 -6.15 4.95
N TYR A 13 -10.28 -6.35 4.01
CA TYR A 13 -8.83 -6.22 4.23
C TYR A 13 -8.45 -4.80 4.67
N HIS A 14 -8.97 -3.76 4.02
CA HIS A 14 -8.69 -2.40 4.44
C HIS A 14 -9.34 -2.06 5.78
N VAL A 15 -10.59 -2.47 6.00
CA VAL A 15 -11.32 -2.15 7.24
C VAL A 15 -10.70 -2.86 8.44
N VAL A 16 -10.39 -4.17 8.36
CA VAL A 16 -9.83 -4.89 9.51
C VAL A 16 -8.48 -4.32 9.95
N ARG A 17 -7.63 -3.90 9.03
CA ARG A 17 -6.31 -3.32 9.34
C ARG A 17 -6.39 -1.98 10.08
N ILE A 18 -7.49 -1.23 9.90
CA ILE A 18 -7.70 0.09 10.51
C ILE A 18 -8.41 -0.02 11.85
N TRP A 19 -9.42 -0.89 11.96
CA TRP A 19 -10.29 -0.99 13.14
C TRP A 19 -10.00 -2.17 14.06
N ALA A 20 -9.04 -3.03 13.72
CA ALA A 20 -8.62 -4.13 14.58
C ALA A 20 -7.11 -4.11 14.83
N LEU A 21 -6.68 -4.75 15.93
CA LEU A 21 -5.28 -5.10 16.11
C LEU A 21 -4.87 -6.13 15.05
N PRO A 22 -3.59 -6.15 14.66
CA PRO A 22 -3.14 -6.94 13.51
C PRO A 22 -3.28 -8.44 13.74
N TYR A 23 -3.30 -9.20 12.65
CA TYR A 23 -3.18 -10.65 12.68
C TYR A 23 -1.93 -11.08 13.42
N GLY A 24 -2.03 -12.09 14.29
CA GLY A 24 -0.95 -12.54 15.18
C GLY A 24 -0.91 -11.84 16.53
N TYR A 25 -1.79 -10.87 16.82
CA TYR A 25 -1.84 -10.20 18.13
C TYR A 25 -2.18 -11.16 19.26
N THR A 26 -3.20 -11.99 19.10
CA THR A 26 -3.37 -13.21 19.93
C THR A 26 -2.92 -14.42 19.14
N SER A 27 -2.42 -15.44 19.82
CA SER A 27 -1.84 -16.63 19.16
C SER A 27 -2.82 -17.38 18.25
N ASP A 28 -4.12 -17.27 18.52
CA ASP A 28 -5.22 -17.90 17.78
C ASP A 28 -6.05 -16.89 16.94
N ASN A 29 -5.67 -15.61 16.95
CA ASN A 29 -6.40 -14.52 16.32
C ASN A 29 -7.86 -14.37 16.75
N SER A 30 -8.19 -14.79 18.00
CA SER A 30 -9.52 -14.71 18.58
C SER A 30 -9.93 -13.30 19.02
N HIS A 31 -9.01 -12.33 19.03
CA HIS A 31 -9.32 -10.94 19.33
C HIS A 31 -10.30 -10.34 18.31
N LEU A 32 -11.01 -9.29 18.75
CA LEU A 32 -12.09 -8.70 17.95
C LEU A 32 -11.58 -8.05 16.65
N GLY A 33 -12.12 -8.52 15.55
CA GLY A 33 -11.95 -7.98 14.20
C GLY A 33 -12.98 -6.90 13.89
N ILE A 34 -13.76 -7.11 12.83
CA ILE A 34 -14.79 -6.20 12.32
C ILE A 34 -16.10 -6.95 12.11
N PRO A 35 -17.26 -6.27 11.96
CA PRO A 35 -18.48 -6.92 11.50
C PRO A 35 -18.27 -7.54 10.13
N LEU A 36 -18.53 -8.84 10.00
CA LEU A 36 -18.27 -9.60 8.79
C LEU A 36 -19.52 -9.61 7.88
N LYS A 37 -19.58 -8.68 6.93
CA LYS A 37 -20.69 -8.57 5.98
C LYS A 37 -20.48 -9.46 4.76
N VAL A 38 -21.20 -10.57 4.71
CA VAL A 38 -21.14 -11.55 3.61
C VAL A 38 -22.40 -11.56 2.72
N SER A 39 -23.42 -10.80 3.11
CA SER A 39 -24.67 -10.64 2.38
C SER A 39 -25.12 -9.18 2.35
N ALA A 40 -26.08 -8.85 1.49
CA ALA A 40 -26.70 -7.53 1.41
C ALA A 40 -27.69 -7.25 2.56
N ASP A 41 -27.81 -8.15 3.53
CA ASP A 41 -28.65 -7.98 4.71
C ASP A 41 -28.18 -6.73 5.51
N GLN A 42 -29.15 -5.92 5.92
CA GLN A 42 -28.91 -4.70 6.70
C GLN A 42 -28.95 -4.95 8.22
N THR A 43 -29.17 -6.19 8.65
CA THR A 43 -29.17 -6.53 10.07
C THR A 43 -27.81 -6.18 10.70
N PRO A 44 -27.78 -5.43 11.82
CA PRO A 44 -26.55 -5.17 12.56
C PRO A 44 -25.85 -6.49 12.93
N GLN A 45 -24.54 -6.52 12.74
CA GLN A 45 -23.75 -7.71 13.06
C GLN A 45 -22.70 -7.36 14.11
N MET A 46 -22.50 -8.29 15.04
CA MET A 46 -21.40 -8.20 15.99
C MET A 46 -20.06 -8.33 15.26
N ARG A 47 -19.01 -7.80 15.88
CA ARG A 47 -17.64 -7.98 15.40
C ARG A 47 -17.27 -9.46 15.40
N ALA A 48 -16.83 -9.97 14.27
CA ALA A 48 -16.21 -11.28 14.15
C ALA A 48 -14.79 -11.26 14.75
N THR A 49 -14.19 -12.42 14.93
CA THR A 49 -12.76 -12.52 15.29
C THR A 49 -11.88 -12.12 14.09
N VAL A 50 -10.65 -11.70 14.37
CA VAL A 50 -9.67 -11.46 13.29
C VAL A 50 -9.43 -12.73 12.48
N ALA A 51 -9.43 -13.91 13.13
CA ALA A 51 -9.32 -15.20 12.44
C ALA A 51 -10.43 -15.38 11.40
N ASP A 52 -11.69 -15.16 11.77
CA ASP A 52 -12.85 -15.33 10.86
C ASP A 52 -12.81 -14.32 9.71
N VAL A 53 -12.41 -13.07 10.00
CA VAL A 53 -12.31 -12.02 8.98
C VAL A 53 -11.26 -12.38 7.93
N TYR A 54 -10.06 -12.78 8.36
CA TYR A 54 -8.99 -13.16 7.43
C TYR A 54 -9.32 -14.46 6.66
N ALA A 55 -9.97 -15.43 7.30
CA ALA A 55 -10.45 -16.64 6.61
C ALA A 55 -11.47 -16.30 5.50
N GLN A 56 -12.37 -15.34 5.75
CA GLN A 56 -13.32 -14.90 4.71
C GLN A 56 -12.63 -14.11 3.60
N ILE A 57 -11.66 -13.26 3.92
CA ILE A 57 -10.85 -12.52 2.93
C ILE A 57 -10.12 -13.51 2.02
N GLU A 58 -9.43 -14.49 2.60
CA GLU A 58 -8.71 -15.52 1.86
C GLU A 58 -9.63 -16.31 0.97
N GLN A 59 -10.75 -16.82 1.49
CA GLN A 59 -11.72 -17.60 0.70
C GLN A 59 -12.27 -16.79 -0.47
N ASP A 60 -12.66 -15.54 -0.24
CA ASP A 60 -13.18 -14.67 -1.31
C ASP A 60 -12.14 -14.42 -2.41
N LEU A 61 -10.87 -14.30 -2.04
CA LEU A 61 -9.78 -14.08 -2.99
C LEU A 61 -9.42 -15.35 -3.76
N LEU A 62 -9.43 -16.52 -3.12
CA LEU A 62 -9.22 -17.81 -3.80
C LEU A 62 -10.35 -18.08 -4.80
N ASP A 63 -11.59 -17.83 -4.42
CA ASP A 63 -12.74 -17.94 -5.33
C ASP A 63 -12.64 -16.91 -6.48
N ALA A 64 -12.21 -15.69 -6.18
CA ALA A 64 -12.01 -14.67 -7.20
C ALA A 64 -10.86 -15.03 -8.15
N GLU A 65 -9.75 -15.57 -7.64
CA GLU A 65 -8.64 -16.05 -8.46
C GLU A 65 -9.09 -17.16 -9.43
N ALA A 66 -9.94 -18.06 -8.98
CA ALA A 66 -10.43 -19.16 -9.81
C ALA A 66 -11.41 -18.70 -10.92
N ASP A 67 -12.25 -17.72 -10.63
CA ASP A 67 -13.41 -17.39 -11.45
C ASP A 67 -13.25 -16.08 -12.26
N LEU A 68 -12.27 -15.23 -11.91
CA LEU A 68 -12.00 -13.99 -12.66
C LEU A 68 -11.33 -14.30 -14.01
N PRO A 69 -11.58 -13.49 -15.04
CA PRO A 69 -10.89 -13.63 -16.32
C PRO A 69 -9.40 -13.23 -16.18
N ALA A 70 -8.57 -13.74 -17.08
CA ALA A 70 -7.16 -13.38 -17.16
C ALA A 70 -6.94 -11.89 -17.50
N SER A 71 -7.86 -11.29 -18.25
CA SER A 71 -7.86 -9.85 -18.57
C SER A 71 -9.29 -9.31 -18.46
N ASN A 72 -9.45 -8.12 -17.88
CA ASN A 72 -10.76 -7.52 -17.60
C ASN A 72 -10.76 -5.98 -17.73
N GLY A 73 -9.90 -5.42 -18.56
CA GLY A 73 -9.78 -3.98 -18.70
C GLY A 73 -9.35 -3.31 -17.38
N ILE A 74 -10.12 -2.34 -16.92
CA ILE A 74 -9.89 -1.64 -15.65
C ILE A 74 -10.47 -2.37 -14.42
N PHE A 75 -11.23 -3.44 -14.61
CA PHE A 75 -11.83 -4.22 -13.54
C PHE A 75 -10.87 -5.29 -13.01
N ALA A 76 -11.24 -5.89 -11.88
CA ALA A 76 -10.43 -6.95 -11.28
C ALA A 76 -10.28 -8.17 -12.22
N ASN A 77 -9.08 -8.71 -12.27
CA ASN A 77 -8.70 -9.91 -13.00
C ASN A 77 -8.01 -10.92 -12.08
N GLN A 78 -7.65 -12.09 -12.58
CA GLN A 78 -6.97 -13.13 -11.78
C GLN A 78 -5.69 -12.61 -11.11
N MET A 79 -4.91 -11.76 -11.80
CA MET A 79 -3.65 -11.25 -11.26
C MET A 79 -3.91 -10.24 -10.13
N ALA A 80 -5.02 -9.49 -10.18
CA ALA A 80 -5.42 -8.62 -9.07
C ALA A 80 -5.77 -9.43 -7.81
N ALA A 81 -6.47 -10.56 -7.96
CA ALA A 81 -6.76 -11.46 -6.83
C ALA A 81 -5.47 -12.04 -6.23
N LYS A 82 -4.53 -12.51 -7.07
CA LYS A 82 -3.23 -13.00 -6.62
C LYS A 82 -2.38 -11.93 -5.94
N ALA A 83 -2.37 -10.72 -6.47
CA ALA A 83 -1.63 -9.60 -5.88
C ALA A 83 -2.18 -9.24 -4.49
N LEU A 84 -3.50 -9.23 -4.33
CA LEU A 84 -4.11 -8.98 -3.02
C LEU A 84 -3.87 -10.15 -2.05
N LEU A 85 -3.91 -11.41 -2.51
CA LEU A 85 -3.51 -12.57 -1.70
C LEU A 85 -2.08 -12.46 -1.20
N ALA A 86 -1.15 -12.00 -2.03
CA ALA A 86 0.24 -11.78 -1.59
C ALA A 86 0.33 -10.79 -0.42
N LYS A 87 -0.45 -9.70 -0.46
CA LYS A 87 -0.54 -8.71 0.64
C LYS A 87 -1.20 -9.31 1.89
N VAL A 88 -2.27 -10.07 1.72
CA VAL A 88 -2.99 -10.74 2.84
C VAL A 88 -2.08 -11.73 3.54
N TYR A 89 -1.42 -12.62 2.79
CA TYR A 89 -0.49 -13.59 3.35
C TYR A 89 0.72 -12.94 4.04
N LEU A 90 1.23 -11.81 3.50
CA LEU A 90 2.27 -11.04 4.16
C LEU A 90 1.82 -10.53 5.55
N GLU A 91 0.59 -10.00 5.65
CA GLU A 91 0.04 -9.54 6.93
C GLU A 91 -0.24 -10.70 7.90
N MET A 92 -0.57 -11.88 7.39
CA MET A 92 -0.74 -13.10 8.20
C MET A 92 0.60 -13.70 8.66
N GLY A 93 1.74 -13.24 8.14
CA GLY A 93 3.05 -13.82 8.39
C GLY A 93 3.30 -15.12 7.61
N ASP A 94 2.44 -15.47 6.66
CA ASP A 94 2.64 -16.59 5.76
C ASP A 94 3.53 -16.16 4.58
N PHE A 95 4.82 -16.02 4.88
CA PHE A 95 5.81 -15.54 3.91
C PHE A 95 5.97 -16.46 2.71
N ALA A 96 5.74 -17.76 2.87
CA ALA A 96 5.86 -18.73 1.78
C ALA A 96 4.77 -18.49 0.72
N ASN A 97 3.50 -18.40 1.12
CA ASN A 97 2.40 -18.15 0.23
C ASN A 97 2.42 -16.71 -0.31
N ALA A 98 2.81 -15.72 0.50
CA ALA A 98 2.98 -14.33 0.05
C ALA A 98 4.01 -14.24 -1.09
N LYS A 99 5.19 -14.87 -0.93
CA LYS A 99 6.22 -14.95 -1.96
C LYS A 99 5.72 -15.66 -3.22
N ALA A 100 5.03 -16.78 -3.06
CA ALA A 100 4.51 -17.58 -4.18
C ALA A 100 3.50 -16.77 -5.01
N LYS A 101 2.52 -16.12 -4.37
CA LYS A 101 1.52 -15.29 -5.06
C LYS A 101 2.13 -14.07 -5.74
N ALA A 102 3.09 -13.40 -5.10
CA ALA A 102 3.83 -12.31 -5.72
C ALA A 102 4.59 -12.79 -6.96
N ALA A 103 5.27 -13.95 -6.86
CA ALA A 103 6.00 -14.54 -7.98
C ALA A 103 5.08 -14.92 -9.16
N GLU A 104 3.89 -15.45 -8.90
CA GLU A 104 2.92 -15.78 -9.95
C GLU A 104 2.54 -14.54 -10.78
N VAL A 105 2.30 -13.41 -10.12
CA VAL A 105 1.97 -12.14 -10.80
C VAL A 105 3.16 -11.60 -11.59
N MET A 106 4.34 -11.55 -10.97
CA MET A 106 5.57 -11.05 -11.60
C MET A 106 5.97 -11.88 -12.83
N ASN A 107 5.77 -13.21 -12.78
CA ASN A 107 6.14 -14.12 -13.86
C ASN A 107 5.05 -14.27 -14.93
N SER A 108 3.89 -13.64 -14.77
CA SER A 108 2.82 -13.68 -15.77
C SER A 108 3.19 -13.04 -17.11
N GLY A 109 4.19 -12.15 -17.08
CA GLY A 109 4.57 -11.34 -18.25
C GLY A 109 3.57 -10.24 -18.61
N THR A 110 2.50 -10.09 -17.82
CA THR A 110 1.44 -9.09 -18.05
C THR A 110 1.85 -7.69 -17.59
N TYR A 111 2.65 -7.62 -16.51
CA TYR A 111 3.04 -6.37 -15.87
C TYR A 111 4.55 -6.20 -15.92
N SER A 112 4.99 -4.95 -16.08
CA SER A 112 6.39 -4.58 -16.05
C SER A 112 6.59 -3.29 -15.25
N LEU A 113 7.73 -3.16 -14.60
CA LEU A 113 8.07 -1.94 -13.88
C LEU A 113 8.18 -0.78 -14.87
N ASP A 114 7.50 0.33 -14.59
CA ASP A 114 7.66 1.53 -15.43
C ASP A 114 9.08 2.08 -15.22
N PRO A 115 9.84 2.32 -16.30
CA PRO A 115 11.20 2.82 -16.22
C PRO A 115 11.28 4.27 -15.71
N VAL A 116 10.18 5.02 -15.81
CA VAL A 116 10.10 6.42 -15.39
C VAL A 116 9.36 6.52 -14.06
N LEU A 117 10.08 6.91 -13.03
CA LEU A 117 9.58 6.97 -11.66
C LEU A 117 8.30 7.81 -11.51
N THR A 118 8.21 8.94 -12.22
CA THR A 118 7.09 9.88 -12.12
C THR A 118 5.85 9.45 -12.88
N ASN A 119 5.94 8.53 -13.83
CA ASN A 119 4.78 8.08 -14.60
C ASN A 119 3.71 7.45 -13.71
N ARG A 120 4.11 6.79 -12.63
CA ARG A 120 3.21 6.09 -11.71
C ARG A 120 2.16 6.98 -11.05
N PHE A 121 2.45 8.28 -10.93
CA PHE A 121 1.57 9.27 -10.29
C PHE A 121 1.28 10.45 -11.22
N ALA A 122 1.46 10.27 -12.51
CA ALA A 122 1.06 11.24 -13.51
C ALA A 122 -0.46 11.16 -13.77
N ASP A 123 -1.01 12.23 -14.34
CA ASP A 123 -2.38 12.23 -14.84
C ASP A 123 -2.45 11.33 -16.10
N HIS A 124 -3.19 10.23 -16.01
CA HIS A 124 -3.38 9.28 -17.10
C HIS A 124 -4.72 9.53 -17.82
N ALA A 125 -5.00 10.75 -18.17
CA ALA A 125 -6.16 11.08 -18.99
C ALA A 125 -6.27 10.08 -20.17
N ASN A 126 -7.42 9.42 -20.30
CA ASN A 126 -7.76 8.44 -21.35
C ASN A 126 -7.39 6.96 -21.09
N GLY A 127 -7.16 6.55 -19.85
CA GLY A 127 -7.09 5.14 -19.48
C GLY A 127 -5.82 4.38 -19.90
N ASN A 128 -4.77 5.08 -20.29
CA ASN A 128 -3.44 4.49 -20.51
C ASN A 128 -2.72 4.32 -19.17
N LEU A 129 -3.10 3.29 -18.41
CA LEU A 129 -2.48 2.98 -17.14
C LEU A 129 -1.02 2.53 -17.32
N PRO A 130 -0.10 2.89 -16.39
CA PRO A 130 1.24 2.35 -16.38
C PRO A 130 1.26 0.82 -16.37
N ALA A 131 2.24 0.23 -17.05
CA ALA A 131 2.36 -1.22 -17.17
C ALA A 131 2.58 -1.95 -15.83
N GLU A 132 2.91 -1.22 -14.76
CA GLU A 132 3.04 -1.78 -13.41
C GLU A 132 1.74 -1.80 -12.60
N PHE A 133 0.65 -1.19 -13.09
CA PHE A 133 -0.63 -1.16 -12.36
C PHE A 133 -1.39 -2.48 -12.54
N ILE A 134 -1.73 -3.11 -11.42
CA ILE A 134 -2.43 -4.40 -11.39
C ILE A 134 -3.92 -4.19 -11.11
N PHE A 135 -4.24 -3.32 -10.17
CA PHE A 135 -5.60 -2.88 -9.88
C PHE A 135 -5.59 -1.43 -9.41
N THR A 136 -6.43 -0.60 -10.02
CA THR A 136 -6.42 0.83 -9.85
C THR A 136 -7.84 1.38 -9.79
N LEU A 137 -8.06 2.39 -8.95
CA LEU A 137 -9.23 3.25 -9.02
C LEU A 137 -8.95 4.30 -10.08
N VAL A 138 -9.58 4.13 -11.24
CA VAL A 138 -9.41 5.04 -12.38
C VAL A 138 -10.17 6.33 -12.13
N SER A 139 -9.49 7.45 -12.31
CA SER A 139 -10.08 8.77 -12.31
C SER A 139 -10.44 9.15 -13.73
N THR A 140 -11.67 9.55 -13.99
CA THR A 140 -12.09 10.01 -15.31
C THR A 140 -12.15 11.53 -15.31
N ASN A 141 -11.53 12.16 -16.30
CA ASN A 141 -11.62 13.59 -16.54
C ASN A 141 -12.96 13.92 -17.25
N GLU A 142 -14.05 13.46 -16.68
CA GLU A 142 -15.37 13.87 -17.15
C GLU A 142 -15.74 15.18 -16.49
N SER A 143 -15.41 16.27 -17.15
CA SER A 143 -15.85 17.60 -16.80
C SER A 143 -17.35 17.76 -17.08
N SER A 144 -18.20 16.98 -16.45
CA SER A 144 -19.59 17.36 -16.35
C SER A 144 -19.68 18.39 -15.23
N ALA A 145 -20.24 19.55 -15.53
CA ALA A 145 -20.46 20.62 -14.56
C ALA A 145 -21.36 20.22 -13.35
N THR A 146 -21.72 18.96 -13.26
CA THR A 146 -22.51 18.34 -12.20
C THR A 146 -21.71 17.31 -11.39
N ASP A 147 -20.50 16.95 -11.78
CA ASP A 147 -19.67 15.99 -11.04
C ASP A 147 -18.61 16.68 -10.18
N THR A 148 -19.11 17.52 -9.27
CA THR A 148 -18.31 18.17 -8.22
C THR A 148 -17.54 17.17 -7.35
N ILE A 149 -17.95 15.91 -7.36
CA ILE A 149 -17.30 14.86 -6.55
C ILE A 149 -15.95 14.45 -7.14
N VAL A 150 -15.80 14.45 -8.45
CA VAL A 150 -14.52 14.13 -9.13
C VAL A 150 -13.56 15.31 -8.99
N ASP A 151 -14.03 16.54 -9.23
CA ASP A 151 -13.24 17.74 -9.00
C ASP A 151 -12.83 17.90 -7.53
N GLU A 152 -13.72 17.61 -6.59
CA GLU A 152 -13.41 17.68 -5.16
C GLU A 152 -12.43 16.57 -4.72
N ARG A 153 -12.42 15.41 -5.36
CA ARG A 153 -11.48 14.31 -5.06
C ARG A 153 -10.13 14.53 -5.72
N GLY A 154 -10.09 14.97 -6.95
CA GLY A 154 -8.88 15.47 -7.59
C GLY A 154 -8.28 16.61 -6.79
N MET A 155 -9.11 17.59 -6.41
CA MET A 155 -8.73 18.64 -5.48
C MET A 155 -8.28 18.10 -4.11
N SER A 156 -8.75 16.95 -3.65
CA SER A 156 -8.34 16.44 -2.35
C SER A 156 -6.88 15.99 -2.32
N PHE A 157 -6.34 15.41 -3.39
CA PHE A 157 -4.91 15.16 -3.49
C PHE A 157 -4.14 16.45 -3.64
N THR A 158 -4.40 17.25 -4.67
CA THR A 158 -3.77 18.56 -4.88
C THR A 158 -3.97 19.47 -3.67
N TRP A 159 -5.18 19.52 -3.10
CA TRP A 159 -5.48 20.36 -1.95
C TRP A 159 -4.76 19.94 -0.67
N ASN A 160 -4.69 18.65 -0.38
CA ASN A 160 -4.04 18.17 0.84
C ASN A 160 -2.52 18.25 0.76
N TYR A 161 -1.94 18.04 -0.40
CA TYR A 161 -0.49 18.12 -0.62
C TYR A 161 -0.04 19.53 -1.03
N ARG A 162 -0.80 20.23 -1.89
CA ARG A 162 -0.57 21.62 -2.36
C ARG A 162 0.88 21.93 -2.67
N SER A 163 1.54 21.01 -3.33
CA SER A 163 2.95 21.15 -3.70
C SER A 163 3.16 22.22 -4.78
N ASP A 164 2.14 22.46 -5.60
CA ASP A 164 2.09 23.43 -6.69
C ASP A 164 2.02 24.90 -6.24
N ASP A 165 1.55 25.16 -5.01
CA ASP A 165 1.45 26.52 -4.45
C ASP A 165 2.59 26.79 -3.46
N PRO A 166 3.59 27.63 -3.81
CA PRO A 166 4.73 27.93 -2.94
C PRO A 166 4.36 28.61 -1.63
N ASN A 167 3.17 29.21 -1.54
CA ASN A 167 2.69 29.90 -0.35
C ASN A 167 1.74 29.04 0.50
N ALA A 168 1.37 27.87 0.00
CA ALA A 168 0.45 27.00 0.73
C ALA A 168 1.11 26.32 1.92
N ASN A 169 0.29 26.11 2.95
CA ASN A 169 0.63 25.25 4.08
C ASN A 169 -0.22 23.97 3.97
N PRO A 170 0.29 22.91 3.35
CA PRO A 170 -0.48 21.70 3.07
C PRO A 170 -0.89 20.99 4.36
N ALA A 171 -2.05 20.29 4.30
CA ALA A 171 -2.52 19.47 5.42
C ALA A 171 -1.64 18.23 5.64
N LEU A 172 -1.13 17.65 4.55
CA LEU A 172 -0.24 16.49 4.59
C LEU A 172 1.20 16.90 4.27
N LYS A 173 2.11 16.55 5.16
CA LYS A 173 3.53 16.89 5.09
C LYS A 173 4.38 15.67 5.40
N ALA A 174 5.57 15.61 4.82
CA ALA A 174 6.57 14.64 5.24
C ALA A 174 7.08 14.97 6.64
N SER A 175 7.38 13.93 7.41
CA SER A 175 8.15 14.12 8.64
C SER A 175 9.61 14.46 8.30
N GLN A 176 10.28 15.21 9.18
CA GLN A 176 11.71 15.48 9.03
C GLN A 176 12.52 14.19 8.83
N ALA A 177 12.22 13.13 9.58
CA ALA A 177 12.93 11.86 9.47
C ALA A 177 12.77 11.21 8.09
N LEU A 178 11.57 11.31 7.47
CA LEU A 178 11.38 10.81 6.10
C LEU A 178 12.07 11.69 5.07
N TYR A 179 11.99 13.00 5.22
CA TYR A 179 12.66 13.95 4.33
C TYR A 179 14.19 13.73 4.33
N VAL A 180 14.80 13.65 5.51
CA VAL A 180 16.24 13.42 5.66
C VAL A 180 16.63 12.07 5.04
N GLU A 181 15.87 11.01 5.25
CA GLU A 181 16.13 9.70 4.65
C GLU A 181 16.00 9.73 3.12
N ALA A 182 14.94 10.34 2.60
CA ALA A 182 14.69 10.42 1.16
C ALA A 182 15.70 11.27 0.39
N THR A 183 16.27 12.28 1.06
CA THR A 183 17.23 13.22 0.45
C THR A 183 18.70 12.94 0.83
N ALA A 184 18.95 11.85 1.58
CA ALA A 184 20.30 11.50 2.05
C ALA A 184 21.27 11.18 0.90
N ASP A 185 20.78 10.49 -0.13
CA ASP A 185 21.52 10.27 -1.37
C ASP A 185 21.04 11.26 -2.44
N THR A 186 21.92 12.13 -2.88
CA THR A 186 21.60 13.13 -3.89
C THR A 186 21.32 12.54 -5.28
N ASN A 187 21.58 11.25 -5.50
CA ASN A 187 21.21 10.56 -6.73
C ASN A 187 19.80 9.95 -6.66
N ASP A 188 19.20 9.85 -5.46
CA ASP A 188 17.85 9.32 -5.33
C ASP A 188 16.83 10.28 -5.93
N LEU A 189 16.28 9.91 -7.09
CA LEU A 189 15.28 10.70 -7.80
C LEU A 189 14.00 10.91 -6.96
N ARG A 190 13.68 10.02 -6.03
CA ARG A 190 12.53 10.19 -5.13
C ARG A 190 12.75 11.39 -4.22
N GLY A 191 13.96 11.53 -3.66
CA GLY A 191 14.33 12.70 -2.86
C GLY A 191 14.29 13.99 -3.64
N GLN A 192 14.81 13.95 -4.88
CA GLN A 192 14.91 15.13 -5.74
C GLN A 192 13.56 15.61 -6.29
N LEU A 193 12.66 14.66 -6.65
CA LEU A 193 11.43 14.98 -7.38
C LEU A 193 10.21 15.13 -6.48
N TRP A 194 10.20 14.47 -5.31
CA TRP A 194 8.98 14.38 -4.51
C TRP A 194 9.03 15.14 -3.19
N TYR A 195 10.19 15.69 -2.80
CA TYR A 195 10.31 16.36 -1.50
C TYR A 195 10.96 17.74 -1.62
N GLU A 196 10.35 18.73 -0.97
CA GLU A 196 10.86 20.09 -0.89
C GLU A 196 10.80 20.59 0.56
N ALA A 197 11.90 21.18 1.05
CA ALA A 197 11.87 21.88 2.32
C ALA A 197 11.42 23.32 2.10
N ARG A 198 10.38 23.77 2.81
CA ARG A 198 9.92 25.14 2.82
C ARG A 198 10.25 25.83 4.14
N ASN A 199 10.50 27.13 4.09
CA ASN A 199 10.99 27.92 5.23
C ASN A 199 12.27 27.32 5.87
N ALA A 200 13.14 26.73 5.04
CA ALA A 200 14.33 26.03 5.48
C ALA A 200 15.20 26.89 6.41
N GLY A 201 15.65 26.29 7.52
CA GLY A 201 16.48 26.94 8.54
C GLY A 201 15.71 27.87 9.48
N THR A 202 14.39 27.90 9.45
CA THR A 202 13.55 28.66 10.38
C THR A 202 12.76 27.74 11.31
N PRO A 203 12.21 28.23 12.44
CA PRO A 203 11.35 27.45 13.32
C PRO A 203 10.07 26.91 12.63
N ASP A 204 9.66 27.52 11.52
CA ASP A 204 8.47 27.15 10.75
C ASP A 204 8.81 26.26 9.54
N GLU A 205 9.95 25.59 9.55
CA GLU A 205 10.36 24.68 8.50
C GLU A 205 9.42 23.48 8.41
N PHE A 206 9.01 23.12 7.18
CA PHE A 206 8.20 21.94 6.89
C PHE A 206 8.53 21.34 5.52
N TYR A 207 8.10 20.11 5.29
CA TYR A 207 8.49 19.34 4.11
C TYR A 207 7.27 18.98 3.28
N VAL A 208 7.21 19.53 2.06
CA VAL A 208 6.14 19.32 1.09
C VAL A 208 6.42 18.04 0.32
N VAL A 209 5.34 17.39 -0.15
CA VAL A 209 5.39 16.17 -0.97
C VAL A 209 4.65 16.41 -2.28
N SER A 210 5.35 16.23 -3.40
CA SER A 210 4.81 16.39 -4.75
C SER A 210 4.56 15.06 -5.48
N LYS A 211 4.67 13.93 -4.79
CA LYS A 211 4.45 12.59 -5.34
C LYS A 211 3.08 12.43 -6.02
N PHE A 212 2.07 13.15 -5.52
CA PHE A 212 0.68 13.11 -6.00
C PHE A 212 0.26 14.47 -6.57
N ASP A 213 1.08 14.99 -7.46
CA ASP A 213 0.89 16.30 -8.05
C ASP A 213 0.07 16.18 -9.35
N GLY A 214 -1.25 16.20 -9.23
CA GLY A 214 -2.17 16.12 -10.35
C GLY A 214 -3.63 16.13 -9.92
N SER A 215 -4.50 16.67 -10.77
CA SER A 215 -5.93 16.85 -10.46
C SER A 215 -6.75 15.58 -10.66
N PHE A 216 -6.35 14.69 -11.57
CA PHE A 216 -7.08 13.47 -11.94
C PHE A 216 -6.18 12.25 -11.84
N LEU A 217 -5.61 12.05 -10.63
CA LEU A 217 -4.71 10.92 -10.39
C LEU A 217 -5.49 9.62 -10.24
N ASP A 218 -5.05 8.63 -10.98
CA ASP A 218 -5.43 7.26 -10.72
C ASP A 218 -4.82 6.79 -9.40
N VAL A 219 -5.58 6.02 -8.63
CA VAL A 219 -5.11 5.49 -7.35
C VAL A 219 -4.74 4.03 -7.49
N PRO A 220 -3.45 3.67 -7.65
CA PRO A 220 -3.02 2.29 -7.73
C PRO A 220 -3.15 1.63 -6.36
N LEU A 221 -4.09 0.69 -6.22
CA LEU A 221 -4.25 -0.10 -5.00
C LEU A 221 -3.33 -1.32 -4.98
N LEU A 222 -3.04 -1.87 -6.16
CA LEU A 222 -2.13 -3.00 -6.35
C LEU A 222 -1.22 -2.69 -7.54
N HIS A 223 0.08 -2.73 -7.32
CA HIS A 223 1.09 -2.44 -8.34
C HIS A 223 2.35 -3.29 -8.14
N LEU A 224 3.14 -3.40 -9.20
CA LEU A 224 4.27 -4.32 -9.26
C LEU A 224 5.39 -3.97 -8.27
N SER A 225 5.63 -2.68 -8.00
CA SER A 225 6.65 -2.25 -7.03
C SER A 225 6.37 -2.80 -5.63
N ASP A 226 5.10 -2.80 -5.17
CA ASP A 226 4.75 -3.39 -3.87
C ASP A 226 4.98 -4.91 -3.87
N LEU A 227 4.65 -5.61 -4.97
CA LEU A 227 4.93 -7.05 -5.08
C LEU A 227 6.44 -7.36 -5.08
N TYR A 228 7.28 -6.50 -5.67
CA TYR A 228 8.73 -6.64 -5.58
C TYR A 228 9.21 -6.57 -4.13
N LEU A 229 8.67 -5.61 -3.37
CA LEU A 229 8.99 -5.44 -1.95
C LEU A 229 8.47 -6.60 -1.10
N ILE A 230 7.24 -7.09 -1.36
CA ILE A 230 6.69 -8.28 -0.69
C ILE A 230 7.57 -9.50 -0.96
N TYR A 231 7.91 -9.73 -2.22
CA TYR A 231 8.74 -10.85 -2.62
C TYR A 231 10.12 -10.80 -1.94
N ALA A 232 10.77 -9.64 -1.95
CA ALA A 232 12.09 -9.44 -1.36
C ALA A 232 12.05 -9.64 0.18
N GLU A 233 11.05 -9.04 0.86
CA GLU A 233 10.86 -9.23 2.31
C GLU A 233 10.69 -10.71 2.65
N CYS A 234 9.79 -11.40 1.95
CA CYS A 234 9.55 -12.82 2.18
C CYS A 234 10.79 -13.67 1.88
N ASN A 235 11.54 -13.35 0.83
CA ASN A 235 12.76 -14.09 0.48
C ASN A 235 13.83 -13.97 1.57
N VAL A 236 14.06 -12.76 2.07
CA VAL A 236 15.00 -12.53 3.18
C VAL A 236 14.54 -13.28 4.45
N ARG A 237 13.25 -13.22 4.79
CA ARG A 237 12.71 -13.89 5.98
C ARG A 237 12.78 -15.41 5.91
N LEU A 238 12.58 -15.99 4.74
CA LEU A 238 12.56 -17.44 4.55
C LEU A 238 13.95 -18.06 4.46
N ASN A 239 14.89 -17.39 3.79
CA ASN A 239 16.19 -17.99 3.47
C ASN A 239 17.39 -17.02 3.45
N GLY A 240 17.21 -15.78 3.99
CA GLY A 240 18.26 -14.77 4.00
C GLY A 240 18.64 -14.27 2.61
N ASP A 241 17.75 -14.38 1.61
CA ASP A 241 18.00 -14.06 0.20
C ASP A 241 19.18 -14.83 -0.42
N SER A 242 19.39 -16.07 -0.02
CA SER A 242 20.52 -16.89 -0.42
C SER A 242 20.60 -17.15 -1.93
N ASP A 243 19.48 -17.03 -2.65
CA ASP A 243 19.40 -17.18 -4.11
C ASP A 243 19.52 -15.82 -4.86
N GLY A 244 19.63 -14.70 -4.15
CA GLY A 244 19.75 -13.36 -4.71
C GLY A 244 18.52 -12.84 -5.44
N SER A 245 17.40 -13.57 -5.37
CA SER A 245 16.20 -13.20 -6.13
C SER A 245 15.48 -12.00 -5.55
N GLY A 246 15.50 -11.79 -4.24
CA GLY A 246 15.02 -10.59 -3.56
C GLY A 246 15.91 -9.39 -3.86
N LEU A 247 17.22 -9.56 -3.82
CA LEU A 247 18.20 -8.52 -4.17
C LEU A 247 17.96 -7.99 -5.59
N ALA A 248 17.69 -8.87 -6.55
CA ALA A 248 17.37 -8.47 -7.92
C ALA A 248 16.12 -7.58 -8.01
N LYS A 249 15.09 -7.83 -7.19
CA LYS A 249 13.87 -7.01 -7.16
C LYS A 249 14.12 -5.64 -6.53
N ILE A 250 14.86 -5.59 -5.43
CA ILE A 250 15.24 -4.33 -4.78
C ILE A 250 16.13 -3.50 -5.71
N ASN A 251 17.12 -4.12 -6.36
CA ASN A 251 17.99 -3.40 -7.28
C ASN A 251 17.24 -2.83 -8.49
N ALA A 252 16.20 -3.50 -8.99
CA ALA A 252 15.36 -2.95 -10.04
C ALA A 252 14.63 -1.65 -9.61
N LEU A 253 14.13 -1.59 -8.37
CA LEU A 253 13.52 -0.37 -7.80
C LEU A 253 14.58 0.73 -7.63
N ARG A 254 15.75 0.37 -7.11
CA ARG A 254 16.87 1.29 -6.90
C ARG A 254 17.40 1.89 -8.20
N GLN A 255 17.58 1.06 -9.23
CA GLN A 255 18.00 1.52 -10.57
C GLN A 255 16.99 2.52 -11.15
N ARG A 256 15.68 2.25 -11.03
CA ARG A 256 14.65 3.20 -11.44
C ARG A 256 14.73 4.52 -10.67
N ALA A 257 15.08 4.47 -9.38
CA ALA A 257 15.28 5.63 -8.55
C ALA A 257 16.65 6.32 -8.76
N GLY A 258 17.49 5.86 -9.71
CA GLY A 258 18.79 6.45 -9.99
C GLY A 258 19.91 6.01 -9.02
N LEU A 259 19.64 5.02 -8.17
CA LEU A 259 20.60 4.54 -7.18
C LEU A 259 21.44 3.38 -7.71
N THR A 260 22.64 3.23 -7.13
CA THR A 260 23.51 2.07 -7.38
C THR A 260 22.96 0.79 -6.75
N ASP A 261 23.30 -0.35 -7.35
CA ASP A 261 22.91 -1.65 -6.87
C ASP A 261 23.54 -1.97 -5.49
N LEU A 262 22.75 -2.64 -4.67
CA LEU A 262 23.25 -3.34 -3.50
C LEU A 262 23.97 -4.63 -3.94
N THR A 263 24.97 -5.05 -3.18
CA THR A 263 25.70 -6.31 -3.41
C THR A 263 25.18 -7.49 -2.57
N SER A 264 24.41 -7.19 -1.54
CA SER A 264 23.72 -8.14 -0.67
C SER A 264 22.44 -7.49 -0.16
N LEU A 265 21.49 -8.30 0.32
CA LEU A 265 20.20 -7.82 0.80
C LEU A 265 19.98 -8.24 2.25
N THR A 266 19.66 -7.28 3.10
CA THR A 266 19.21 -7.50 4.47
C THR A 266 17.75 -7.09 4.62
N LEU A 267 17.11 -7.51 5.71
CA LEU A 267 15.73 -7.06 6.00
C LEU A 267 15.66 -5.54 6.19
N THR A 268 16.69 -4.94 6.78
CA THR A 268 16.77 -3.49 6.95
C THR A 268 16.76 -2.76 5.60
N ASP A 269 17.50 -3.27 4.62
CA ASP A 269 17.51 -2.69 3.27
C ASP A 269 16.12 -2.75 2.62
N VAL A 270 15.44 -3.90 2.74
CA VAL A 270 14.07 -4.05 2.24
C VAL A 270 13.11 -3.07 2.93
N MET A 271 13.20 -2.91 4.26
CA MET A 271 12.32 -2.02 5.01
C MET A 271 12.58 -0.54 4.67
N SER A 272 13.82 -0.15 4.45
CA SER A 272 14.18 1.21 4.01
C SER A 272 13.67 1.47 2.58
N GLU A 273 13.92 0.54 1.66
CA GLU A 273 13.43 0.66 0.29
C GLU A 273 11.90 0.74 0.24
N ARG A 274 11.21 -0.11 1.02
CA ARG A 274 9.74 -0.10 1.16
C ARG A 274 9.24 1.25 1.68
N ARG A 275 9.90 1.82 2.67
CA ARG A 275 9.52 3.11 3.24
C ARG A 275 9.62 4.25 2.23
N LEU A 276 10.68 4.29 1.42
CA LEU A 276 10.90 5.33 0.41
C LEU A 276 9.97 5.15 -0.79
N GLU A 277 9.83 3.91 -1.25
CA GLU A 277 9.03 3.58 -2.43
C GLU A 277 7.53 3.79 -2.20
N LEU A 278 7.01 3.31 -1.06
CA LEU A 278 5.58 3.36 -0.71
C LEU A 278 5.22 4.52 0.21
N ALA A 279 6.08 5.53 0.32
CA ALA A 279 5.78 6.73 1.11
C ALA A 279 4.45 7.36 0.67
N PHE A 280 3.58 7.66 1.62
CA PHE A 280 2.23 8.22 1.44
C PHE A 280 1.21 7.31 0.71
N GLU A 281 1.52 6.03 0.48
CA GLU A 281 0.59 5.05 -0.08
C GLU A 281 -0.16 4.24 1.00
N GLY A 282 -0.11 4.66 2.26
CA GLY A 282 -0.82 4.02 3.37
C GLY A 282 -0.16 2.73 3.90
N ASP A 283 1.06 2.41 3.49
CA ASP A 283 1.75 1.16 3.86
C ASP A 283 2.40 1.20 5.25
N ARG A 284 3.02 2.32 5.61
CA ARG A 284 3.98 2.40 6.73
C ARG A 284 3.43 1.94 8.08
N LEU A 285 2.20 2.31 8.44
CA LEU A 285 1.62 1.91 9.73
C LEU A 285 1.47 0.40 9.83
N PHE A 286 1.01 -0.24 8.77
CA PHE A 286 0.80 -1.69 8.74
C PHE A 286 2.12 -2.45 8.73
N GLN A 287 3.12 -1.96 8.01
CA GLN A 287 4.48 -2.47 8.08
C GLN A 287 5.01 -2.46 9.53
N LEU A 288 4.86 -1.33 10.24
CA LEU A 288 5.31 -1.21 11.62
C LEU A 288 4.54 -2.12 12.58
N LYS A 289 3.21 -2.23 12.43
CA LYS A 289 2.41 -3.17 13.22
C LYS A 289 2.87 -4.62 13.01
N ARG A 290 3.14 -5.03 11.76
CA ARG A 290 3.68 -6.36 11.45
C ARG A 290 5.06 -6.58 12.08
N GLN A 291 5.95 -5.58 12.04
CA GLN A 291 7.24 -5.64 12.73
C GLN A 291 7.07 -5.76 14.26
N GLY A 292 6.07 -5.11 14.85
CA GLY A 292 5.71 -5.27 16.27
C GLY A 292 5.30 -6.71 16.61
N ILE A 293 4.41 -7.32 15.81
CA ILE A 293 4.00 -8.73 15.93
C ILE A 293 5.21 -9.66 15.88
N LEU A 294 6.16 -9.39 14.99
CA LEU A 294 7.36 -10.20 14.81
C LEU A 294 8.45 -9.91 15.86
N GLY A 295 8.20 -9.01 16.81
CA GLY A 295 9.15 -8.63 17.86
C GLY A 295 10.35 -7.81 17.38
N GLU A 296 10.28 -7.24 16.18
CA GLU A 296 11.36 -6.47 15.57
C GLU A 296 11.41 -5.03 16.08
N ILE A 297 10.27 -4.50 16.53
CA ILE A 297 10.17 -3.19 17.18
C ILE A 297 9.28 -3.28 18.42
N GLN A 298 9.52 -2.39 19.39
CA GLN A 298 8.71 -2.29 20.59
C GLN A 298 7.78 -1.07 20.55
N THR A 299 8.19 -0.01 19.88
CA THR A 299 7.46 1.26 19.90
C THR A 299 7.29 1.84 18.49
N ILE A 300 6.17 2.58 18.32
CA ILE A 300 5.92 3.44 17.17
C ILE A 300 5.77 4.87 17.70
N ARG A 301 6.64 5.80 17.27
CA ARG A 301 6.64 7.19 17.73
C ARG A 301 6.69 7.34 19.25
N GLY A 302 7.41 6.45 19.94
CA GLY A 302 7.63 6.53 21.38
C GLY A 302 6.51 5.94 22.25
N VAL A 303 5.49 5.31 21.65
CA VAL A 303 4.45 4.56 22.34
C VAL A 303 4.48 3.11 21.91
N ASP A 304 3.98 2.20 22.73
CA ASP A 304 3.94 0.78 22.40
C ASP A 304 3.20 0.55 21.09
N TRP A 305 3.73 -0.34 20.26
CA TRP A 305 3.22 -0.57 18.91
C TRP A 305 1.76 -1.07 18.88
N ASP A 306 1.27 -1.63 19.98
CA ASP A 306 -0.08 -2.18 20.18
C ASP A 306 -0.97 -1.32 21.08
N CYS A 307 -0.54 -0.09 21.41
CA CYS A 307 -1.34 0.78 22.26
C CYS A 307 -2.73 1.08 21.65
N PRO A 308 -3.76 1.37 22.49
CA PRO A 308 -5.14 1.56 22.01
C PRO A 308 -5.30 2.58 20.88
N GLY A 309 -4.40 3.57 20.79
CA GLY A 309 -4.41 4.57 19.71
C GLY A 309 -3.97 4.05 18.35
N MET A 310 -3.52 2.80 18.24
CA MET A 310 -3.08 2.20 16.98
C MET A 310 -4.22 1.65 16.11
N VAL A 311 -5.43 1.64 16.64
CA VAL A 311 -6.65 1.28 15.90
C VAL A 311 -7.69 2.39 16.06
N LEU A 312 -8.52 2.58 15.04
CA LEU A 312 -9.64 3.49 15.16
C LEU A 312 -10.73 2.88 16.05
N GLN A 313 -11.41 3.72 16.79
CA GLN A 313 -12.56 3.30 17.59
C GLN A 313 -13.76 3.05 16.69
N PHE A 314 -14.49 1.98 16.95
CA PHE A 314 -15.77 1.76 16.31
C PHE A 314 -16.74 2.90 16.68
N PRO A 315 -17.54 3.40 15.72
CA PRO A 315 -18.59 4.35 16.02
C PRO A 315 -19.61 3.76 17.01
N ASN A 316 -20.02 4.52 18.02
CA ASN A 316 -20.93 4.04 19.08
C ASN A 316 -22.31 3.56 18.55
N PHE A 317 -22.70 3.96 17.33
CA PHE A 317 -23.97 3.54 16.72
C PHE A 317 -23.89 2.19 15.99
N GLU A 318 -22.71 1.60 15.83
CA GLU A 318 -22.52 0.29 15.19
C GLU A 318 -22.81 -0.90 16.14
N GLY A 319 -23.35 -0.64 17.32
CA GLY A 319 -23.81 -1.65 18.26
C GLY A 319 -22.66 -2.54 18.73
N THR A 320 -21.96 -2.09 19.70
CA THR A 320 -20.97 -2.88 20.44
C THR A 320 -21.63 -3.78 21.47
#